data_3bca5e75fc8c66b6101f546df9d538b7
#
_entry.id   3bca5e75fc8c66b6101f546df9d538b7
#
_cell.length_a   1.000
_cell.length_b   1.000
_cell.length_c   1.000
_cell.angle_alpha   90.00
_cell.angle_beta   90.00
_cell.angle_gamma   90.00
#
_symmetry.space_group_name_H-M   'P 1'
#
loop_
_entity.id
_entity.type
_entity.pdbx_description
1 polymer ?
#
loop_
_entity_poly.entity_id
_entity_poly.type
_entity_poly.pdbx_seq_one_letter_code
_entity_poly.pdbx_strand_id
1 'polypeptide(L)'
;MKNDDFIDNLYKEIAADPKREERPTLKFVHFTDIHMDLKYRAGASKKCSDVICCRASDGFPKDPALQAGPLGSFGCDIPVDVVTTMGDIINKEIKPDVILWGGDVTPHDQNAQSFEYVSSLQDRLAQFFAANLSSYALYPLEGNHDFVEPNSQDFTKQDPMIAFNLKLWDQYFDDQAKAVYAKHGYYSQRLRVKDANGTL
;
A
#
# COMPACT_ATOMS: atom_id res chain seq x y z
N MET A 1 25.51 22.84 5.70
CA MET A 1 25.20 22.33 4.35
C MET A 1 23.70 22.30 4.22
N LYS A 2 23.14 22.95 3.22
CA LYS A 2 21.73 22.82 2.90
C LYS A 2 21.52 21.40 2.33
N ASN A 3 20.42 20.74 2.68
CA ASN A 3 20.12 19.38 2.19
C ASN A 3 20.17 19.27 0.65
N ASP A 4 19.84 20.35 -0.05
CA ASP A 4 19.84 20.43 -1.51
C ASP A 4 21.25 20.20 -2.09
N ASP A 5 22.31 20.78 -1.49
CA ASP A 5 23.70 20.61 -1.96
C ASP A 5 24.19 19.15 -1.80
N PHE A 6 23.72 18.44 -0.76
CA PHE A 6 24.06 17.03 -0.55
C PHE A 6 23.42 16.14 -1.62
N ILE A 7 22.13 16.33 -1.87
CA ILE A 7 21.38 15.58 -2.87
C ILE A 7 21.94 15.81 -4.27
N ASP A 8 22.19 17.08 -4.64
CA ASP A 8 22.77 17.43 -5.93
C ASP A 8 24.16 16.82 -6.15
N ASN A 9 24.98 16.79 -5.13
CA ASN A 9 26.30 16.16 -5.21
C ASN A 9 26.19 14.64 -5.35
N LEU A 10 25.29 14.01 -4.61
CA LEU A 10 25.01 12.57 -4.74
C LEU A 10 24.56 12.19 -6.17
N TYR A 11 23.65 12.96 -6.76
CA TYR A 11 23.25 12.75 -8.15
C TYR A 11 24.37 12.93 -9.14
N LYS A 12 25.25 13.91 -8.92
CA LYS A 12 26.44 14.12 -9.78
C LYS A 12 27.43 12.96 -9.68
N GLU A 13 27.67 12.46 -8.47
CA GLU A 13 28.53 11.28 -8.27
C GLU A 13 27.95 10.03 -8.93
N ILE A 14 26.65 9.78 -8.79
CA ILE A 14 25.97 8.66 -9.43
C ILE A 14 26.01 8.79 -10.96
N ALA A 15 25.80 9.99 -11.48
CA ALA A 15 25.83 10.23 -12.92
C ALA A 15 27.24 10.12 -13.53
N ALA A 16 28.28 10.43 -12.75
CA ALA A 16 29.67 10.38 -13.17
C ALA A 16 30.30 8.98 -13.11
N ASP A 17 29.60 7.98 -12.54
CA ASP A 17 30.10 6.61 -12.46
C ASP A 17 30.17 5.97 -13.85
N PRO A 18 31.37 5.69 -14.39
CA PRO A 18 31.54 5.14 -15.73
C PRO A 18 30.98 3.73 -15.90
N LYS A 19 30.74 3.02 -14.79
CA LYS A 19 30.17 1.66 -14.77
C LYS A 19 28.68 1.63 -14.50
N ARG A 20 28.01 2.76 -14.42
CA ARG A 20 26.59 2.83 -14.07
C ARG A 20 25.72 1.99 -15.02
N GLU A 21 25.96 2.09 -16.32
CA GLU A 21 25.19 1.36 -17.34
C GLU A 21 25.50 -0.14 -17.39
N GLU A 22 26.65 -0.55 -16.85
CA GLU A 22 27.08 -1.95 -16.81
C GLU A 22 26.51 -2.71 -15.58
N ARG A 23 25.96 -1.99 -14.61
CA ARG A 23 25.44 -2.60 -13.40
C ARG A 23 24.03 -3.16 -13.62
N PRO A 24 23.73 -4.36 -13.11
CA PRO A 24 22.38 -4.87 -13.13
C PRO A 24 21.48 -3.92 -12.34
N THR A 25 20.33 -3.60 -12.91
CA THR A 25 19.31 -2.75 -12.28
C THR A 25 18.17 -3.59 -11.79
N LEU A 26 17.58 -3.19 -10.65
CA LEU A 26 16.33 -3.74 -10.12
C LEU A 26 15.22 -2.72 -10.28
N LYS A 27 14.06 -3.17 -10.74
CA LYS A 27 12.88 -2.35 -10.87
C LYS A 27 11.99 -2.55 -9.66
N PHE A 28 11.77 -1.48 -8.92
CA PHE A 28 10.89 -1.45 -7.76
C PHE A 28 9.55 -0.79 -8.10
N VAL A 29 8.48 -1.36 -7.57
CA VAL A 29 7.21 -0.65 -7.39
C VAL A 29 7.03 -0.44 -5.90
N HIS A 30 6.85 0.80 -5.50
CA HIS A 30 6.44 1.16 -4.15
C HIS A 30 5.09 1.84 -4.22
N PHE A 31 4.12 1.33 -3.49
CA PHE A 31 2.82 1.96 -3.32
C PHE A 31 2.35 1.82 -1.87
N THR A 32 1.58 2.80 -1.44
CA THR A 32 1.16 2.98 -0.05
C THR A 32 -0.10 3.84 -0.04
N ASP A 33 -0.74 3.96 1.11
CA ASP A 33 -1.83 4.94 1.34
C ASP A 33 -2.98 4.83 0.33
N ILE A 34 -3.41 3.61 0.01
CA ILE A 34 -4.48 3.41 -0.96
C ILE A 34 -5.86 3.69 -0.39
N HIS A 35 -6.04 3.68 0.93
CA HIS A 35 -7.30 4.00 1.62
C HIS A 35 -8.53 3.52 0.86
N MET A 36 -8.64 2.18 0.67
CA MET A 36 -9.62 1.55 -0.20
C MET A 36 -11.02 1.60 0.39
N ASP A 37 -11.92 2.43 -0.17
CA ASP A 37 -13.31 2.52 0.29
C ASP A 37 -14.24 1.56 -0.46
N LEU A 38 -14.68 0.49 0.21
CA LEU A 38 -15.65 -0.46 -0.34
C LEU A 38 -17.05 0.15 -0.53
N LYS A 39 -17.34 1.27 0.11
CA LYS A 39 -18.62 1.98 0.04
C LYS A 39 -18.63 3.02 -1.08
N TYR A 40 -17.50 3.29 -1.73
CA TYR A 40 -17.41 4.23 -2.84
C TYR A 40 -18.43 3.92 -3.94
N ARG A 41 -19.04 4.97 -4.48
CA ARG A 41 -19.98 4.85 -5.62
C ARG A 41 -19.73 5.97 -6.62
N ALA A 42 -19.34 5.59 -7.84
CA ALA A 42 -19.28 6.52 -8.95
C ALA A 42 -20.65 7.19 -9.18
N GLY A 43 -20.64 8.47 -9.44
CA GLY A 43 -21.84 9.29 -9.56
C GLY A 43 -22.42 9.82 -8.25
N ALA A 44 -22.01 9.27 -7.09
CA ALA A 44 -22.39 9.84 -5.79
C ALA A 44 -21.78 11.23 -5.58
N SER A 45 -22.30 11.97 -4.60
CA SER A 45 -21.82 13.32 -4.32
C SER A 45 -20.38 13.30 -3.80
N LYS A 46 -19.51 14.10 -4.43
CA LYS A 46 -18.15 14.35 -3.93
C LYS A 46 -18.08 15.50 -2.91
N LYS A 47 -19.25 15.99 -2.48
CA LYS A 47 -19.39 16.98 -1.40
C LYS A 47 -20.38 16.45 -0.38
N CYS A 48 -19.96 16.36 0.85
CA CYS A 48 -20.76 15.93 1.98
C CYS A 48 -20.33 16.64 3.27
N SER A 49 -20.96 16.34 4.38
CA SER A 49 -20.57 16.83 5.71
C SER A 49 -19.63 15.88 6.47
N ASP A 50 -19.43 14.67 5.94
CA ASP A 50 -18.56 13.67 6.55
C ASP A 50 -17.10 13.86 6.15
N VAL A 51 -16.19 13.14 6.81
CA VAL A 51 -14.76 13.13 6.50
C VAL A 51 -14.51 12.55 5.12
N ILE A 52 -15.28 11.53 4.73
CA ILE A 52 -15.20 10.88 3.42
C ILE A 52 -16.54 10.98 2.72
N CYS A 53 -16.52 11.50 1.49
CA CYS A 53 -17.67 11.56 0.60
C CYS A 53 -17.67 10.41 -0.42
N CYS A 54 -18.44 10.57 -1.49
CA CYS A 54 -18.51 9.64 -2.63
C CYS A 54 -19.20 8.30 -2.32
N ARG A 55 -20.07 8.29 -1.33
CA ARG A 55 -20.85 7.11 -0.93
C ARG A 55 -22.33 7.27 -1.32
N ALA A 56 -23.05 6.19 -1.42
CA ALA A 56 -24.49 6.23 -1.76
C ALA A 56 -25.31 7.05 -0.75
N SER A 57 -24.86 7.10 0.53
CA SER A 57 -25.44 7.96 1.58
C SER A 57 -25.38 9.44 1.29
N ASP A 58 -24.43 9.88 0.44
CA ASP A 58 -24.22 11.28 0.11
C ASP A 58 -25.14 11.75 -1.03
N GLY A 59 -25.95 10.83 -1.56
CA GLY A 59 -26.87 11.08 -2.66
C GLY A 59 -26.20 11.16 -4.03
N PHE A 60 -27.01 11.34 -5.06
CA PHE A 60 -26.59 11.39 -6.46
C PHE A 60 -27.01 12.71 -7.09
N PRO A 61 -26.14 13.72 -7.10
CA PRO A 61 -26.48 15.03 -7.66
C PRO A 61 -26.70 14.94 -9.17
N LYS A 62 -27.62 15.78 -9.70
CA LYS A 62 -27.85 15.87 -11.14
C LYS A 62 -26.74 16.58 -11.89
N ASP A 63 -26.02 17.48 -11.22
CA ASP A 63 -24.88 18.19 -11.78
C ASP A 63 -23.66 17.26 -11.87
N PRO A 64 -23.16 16.95 -13.08
CA PRO A 64 -21.98 16.11 -13.25
C PRO A 64 -20.73 16.68 -12.57
N ALA A 65 -20.65 18.00 -12.39
CA ALA A 65 -19.53 18.63 -11.71
C ALA A 65 -19.46 18.29 -10.22
N LEU A 66 -20.54 17.77 -9.63
CA LEU A 66 -20.62 17.35 -8.23
C LEU A 66 -20.54 15.83 -8.06
N GLN A 67 -20.50 15.07 -9.15
CA GLN A 67 -20.46 13.64 -9.12
C GLN A 67 -19.03 13.09 -8.95
N ALA A 68 -18.92 11.99 -8.23
CA ALA A 68 -17.70 11.22 -8.11
C ALA A 68 -17.37 10.49 -9.43
N GLY A 69 -16.10 10.51 -9.81
CA GLY A 69 -15.62 9.80 -10.99
C GLY A 69 -15.56 8.26 -10.80
N PRO A 70 -15.41 7.49 -11.87
CA PRO A 70 -15.31 6.02 -11.77
C PRO A 70 -14.00 5.54 -11.09
N LEU A 71 -12.92 6.28 -11.21
CA LEU A 71 -11.61 5.96 -10.63
C LEU A 71 -11.22 6.88 -9.46
N GLY A 72 -12.18 7.53 -8.83
CA GLY A 72 -11.92 8.40 -7.69
C GLY A 72 -12.36 9.83 -7.88
N SER A 73 -12.25 10.61 -6.83
CA SER A 73 -12.46 12.06 -6.79
C SER A 73 -11.68 12.66 -5.64
N PHE A 74 -11.21 13.90 -5.78
CA PHE A 74 -10.60 14.63 -4.69
C PHE A 74 -11.55 14.74 -3.50
N GLY A 75 -11.05 14.51 -2.29
CA GLY A 75 -11.84 14.51 -1.06
C GLY A 75 -12.59 13.20 -0.79
N CYS A 76 -12.29 12.14 -1.56
CA CYS A 76 -12.81 10.79 -1.35
C CYS A 76 -11.66 9.79 -1.33
N ASP A 77 -11.83 8.73 -0.57
CA ASP A 77 -10.94 7.58 -0.63
C ASP A 77 -11.18 6.79 -1.93
N ILE A 78 -10.24 5.92 -2.31
CA ILE A 78 -10.27 5.32 -3.64
C ILE A 78 -11.25 4.14 -3.75
N PRO A 79 -11.90 3.94 -4.92
CA PRO A 79 -12.68 2.74 -5.18
C PRO A 79 -11.78 1.52 -5.42
N VAL A 80 -12.34 0.33 -5.22
CA VAL A 80 -11.66 -0.96 -5.49
C VAL A 80 -11.12 -1.07 -6.92
N ASP A 81 -11.80 -0.43 -7.89
CA ASP A 81 -11.41 -0.45 -9.30
C ASP A 81 -10.03 0.18 -9.54
N VAL A 82 -9.60 1.12 -8.69
CA VAL A 82 -8.24 1.67 -8.74
C VAL A 82 -7.22 0.60 -8.39
N VAL A 83 -7.46 -0.19 -7.35
CA VAL A 83 -6.57 -1.28 -6.93
C VAL A 83 -6.44 -2.32 -8.04
N THR A 84 -7.55 -2.66 -8.68
CA THR A 84 -7.55 -3.59 -9.83
C THR A 84 -6.75 -3.02 -11.00
N THR A 85 -6.96 -1.74 -11.31
CA THR A 85 -6.22 -1.04 -12.38
C THR A 85 -4.71 -0.99 -12.07
N MET A 86 -4.32 -0.73 -10.83
CA MET A 86 -2.91 -0.77 -10.41
C MET A 86 -2.29 -2.15 -10.64
N GLY A 87 -2.98 -3.22 -10.26
CA GLY A 87 -2.51 -4.59 -10.51
C GLY A 87 -2.32 -4.87 -12.00
N ASP A 88 -3.23 -4.41 -12.83
CA ASP A 88 -3.14 -4.53 -14.29
C ASP A 88 -1.92 -3.80 -14.85
N ILE A 89 -1.66 -2.56 -14.43
CA ILE A 89 -0.50 -1.78 -14.83
C ILE A 89 0.80 -2.45 -14.38
N ILE A 90 0.85 -2.94 -13.13
CA ILE A 90 2.00 -3.66 -12.61
C ILE A 90 2.33 -4.89 -13.47
N ASN A 91 1.31 -5.70 -13.80
CA ASN A 91 1.49 -6.93 -14.56
C ASN A 91 1.78 -6.72 -16.04
N LYS A 92 1.13 -5.75 -16.67
CA LYS A 92 1.17 -5.58 -18.13
C LYS A 92 2.31 -4.67 -18.56
N GLU A 93 2.56 -3.60 -17.80
CA GLU A 93 3.44 -2.51 -18.22
C GLU A 93 4.73 -2.46 -17.41
N ILE A 94 4.63 -2.45 -16.07
CA ILE A 94 5.81 -2.22 -15.22
C ILE A 94 6.66 -3.49 -15.09
N LYS A 95 6.07 -4.61 -14.71
CA LYS A 95 6.74 -5.90 -14.46
C LYS A 95 7.96 -5.72 -13.56
N PRO A 96 7.77 -5.35 -12.29
CA PRO A 96 8.87 -5.06 -11.38
C PRO A 96 9.58 -6.34 -10.91
N ASP A 97 10.78 -6.19 -10.37
CA ASP A 97 11.47 -7.26 -9.65
C ASP A 97 10.98 -7.35 -8.20
N VAL A 98 10.62 -6.21 -7.63
CA VAL A 98 10.24 -6.08 -6.21
C VAL A 98 9.05 -5.13 -6.06
N ILE A 99 8.13 -5.52 -5.18
CA ILE A 99 7.00 -4.67 -4.76
C ILE A 99 7.17 -4.36 -3.27
N LEU A 100 7.12 -3.08 -2.93
CA LEU A 100 7.05 -2.59 -1.56
C LEU A 100 5.63 -2.09 -1.30
N TRP A 101 4.95 -2.70 -0.33
CA TRP A 101 3.67 -2.24 0.17
C TRP A 101 3.87 -1.50 1.49
N GLY A 102 3.52 -0.23 1.54
CA GLY A 102 3.78 0.66 2.68
C GLY A 102 2.61 0.81 3.66
N GLY A 103 1.51 0.06 3.47
CA GLY A 103 0.36 0.11 4.38
C GLY A 103 -0.69 1.14 3.99
N ASP A 104 -1.57 1.42 4.95
CA ASP A 104 -2.71 2.31 4.85
C ASP A 104 -3.74 1.88 3.78
N VAL A 105 -4.24 0.64 3.94
CA VAL A 105 -5.38 0.15 3.13
C VAL A 105 -6.71 0.67 3.65
N THR A 106 -6.81 0.94 4.96
CA THR A 106 -8.05 1.31 5.62
C THR A 106 -8.46 2.74 5.26
N PRO A 107 -9.72 2.99 4.85
CA PRO A 107 -10.19 4.32 4.53
C PRO A 107 -10.24 5.23 5.76
N HIS A 108 -10.34 6.55 5.54
CA HIS A 108 -10.42 7.56 6.60
C HIS A 108 -11.76 7.56 7.37
N ASP A 109 -12.52 6.48 7.31
CA ASP A 109 -13.80 6.28 8.01
C ASP A 109 -13.57 5.98 9.51
N GLN A 110 -13.11 6.95 10.26
CA GLN A 110 -12.71 6.80 11.68
C GLN A 110 -13.83 6.32 12.59
N ASN A 111 -15.09 6.56 12.21
CA ASN A 111 -16.25 6.18 13.02
C ASN A 111 -16.65 4.69 12.92
N ALA A 112 -16.08 3.97 11.96
CA ALA A 112 -16.43 2.58 11.66
C ALA A 112 -15.29 1.58 11.95
N GLN A 113 -14.20 2.03 12.56
CA GLN A 113 -13.01 1.19 12.74
C GLN A 113 -13.20 0.23 13.94
N SER A 114 -13.44 -1.02 13.61
CA SER A 114 -13.31 -2.15 14.54
C SER A 114 -12.23 -3.08 14.05
N PHE A 115 -11.76 -3.98 14.92
CA PHE A 115 -10.79 -5.02 14.53
C PHE A 115 -11.29 -5.81 13.30
N GLU A 116 -12.55 -6.20 13.29
CA GLU A 116 -13.17 -6.96 12.21
C GLU A 116 -13.18 -6.17 10.90
N TYR A 117 -13.44 -4.86 10.98
CA TYR A 117 -13.47 -4.02 9.79
C TYR A 117 -12.06 -3.84 9.21
N VAL A 118 -11.10 -3.43 10.01
CA VAL A 118 -9.71 -3.20 9.57
C VAL A 118 -9.10 -4.51 9.04
N SER A 119 -9.24 -5.61 9.78
CA SER A 119 -8.71 -6.91 9.36
C SER A 119 -9.36 -7.42 8.06
N SER A 120 -10.65 -7.15 7.85
CA SER A 120 -11.33 -7.54 6.60
C SER A 120 -10.80 -6.82 5.36
N LEU A 121 -10.41 -5.55 5.51
CA LEU A 121 -9.81 -4.77 4.41
C LEU A 121 -8.41 -5.27 4.08
N GLN A 122 -7.60 -5.54 5.10
CA GLN A 122 -6.26 -6.08 4.92
C GLN A 122 -6.29 -7.48 4.31
N ASP A 123 -7.19 -8.35 4.78
CA ASP A 123 -7.40 -9.67 4.19
C ASP A 123 -7.79 -9.58 2.71
N ARG A 124 -8.70 -8.67 2.37
CA ARG A 124 -9.09 -8.42 0.98
C ARG A 124 -7.92 -7.97 0.11
N LEU A 125 -7.08 -7.08 0.60
CA LEU A 125 -5.88 -6.66 -0.12
C LEU A 125 -4.87 -7.80 -0.27
N ALA A 126 -4.65 -8.59 0.78
CA ALA A 126 -3.76 -9.75 0.73
C ALA A 126 -4.25 -10.80 -0.28
N GLN A 127 -5.55 -11.05 -0.33
CA GLN A 127 -6.15 -11.93 -1.36
C GLN A 127 -5.93 -11.37 -2.76
N PHE A 128 -6.07 -10.06 -2.94
CA PHE A 128 -5.75 -9.41 -4.22
C PHE A 128 -4.28 -9.59 -4.60
N PHE A 129 -3.33 -9.40 -3.67
CA PHE A 129 -1.92 -9.63 -3.91
C PHE A 129 -1.61 -11.09 -4.27
N ALA A 130 -2.18 -12.02 -3.51
CA ALA A 130 -2.00 -13.45 -3.78
C ALA A 130 -2.53 -13.87 -5.16
N ALA A 131 -3.66 -13.32 -5.57
CA ALA A 131 -4.28 -13.65 -6.86
C ALA A 131 -3.60 -12.99 -8.06
N ASN A 132 -3.09 -11.75 -7.89
CA ASN A 132 -2.65 -10.93 -9.02
C ASN A 132 -1.15 -10.64 -9.05
N LEU A 133 -0.47 -10.65 -7.90
CA LEU A 133 0.93 -10.21 -7.78
C LEU A 133 1.86 -11.29 -7.20
N SER A 134 1.42 -12.54 -7.11
CA SER A 134 2.17 -13.66 -6.53
C SER A 134 3.47 -14.02 -7.26
N SER A 135 3.65 -13.54 -8.49
CA SER A 135 4.88 -13.74 -9.26
C SER A 135 6.02 -12.81 -8.85
N TYR A 136 5.74 -11.80 -8.03
CA TYR A 136 6.72 -10.80 -7.61
C TYR A 136 7.18 -11.01 -6.17
N ALA A 137 8.39 -10.57 -5.87
CA ALA A 137 8.84 -10.45 -4.49
C ALA A 137 8.13 -9.27 -3.82
N LEU A 138 7.26 -9.55 -2.84
CA LEU A 138 6.46 -8.54 -2.16
C LEU A 138 6.92 -8.40 -0.71
N TYR A 139 7.06 -7.16 -0.25
CA TYR A 139 7.49 -6.79 1.09
C TYR A 139 6.43 -5.88 1.72
N PRO A 140 5.51 -6.44 2.52
CA PRO A 140 4.42 -5.69 3.13
C PRO A 140 4.83 -5.02 4.45
N LEU A 141 4.24 -3.84 4.68
CA LEU A 141 4.23 -3.12 5.96
C LEU A 141 2.83 -2.61 6.23
N GLU A 142 2.55 -2.26 7.48
CA GLU A 142 1.35 -1.53 7.88
C GLU A 142 1.63 -0.05 8.03
N GLY A 143 0.65 0.76 7.65
CA GLY A 143 0.60 2.18 7.94
C GLY A 143 -0.19 2.47 9.24
N ASN A 144 -0.36 3.75 9.53
CA ASN A 144 -1.01 4.17 10.78
C ASN A 144 -2.54 3.95 10.79
N HIS A 145 -3.19 3.81 9.63
CA HIS A 145 -4.61 3.47 9.51
C HIS A 145 -4.90 1.97 9.49
N ASP A 146 -3.88 1.12 9.51
CA ASP A 146 -4.04 -0.34 9.51
C ASP A 146 -4.20 -0.92 10.91
N PHE A 147 -4.38 -0.08 11.90
CA PHE A 147 -4.65 -0.44 13.30
C PHE A 147 -6.02 0.06 13.74
N VAL A 148 -6.60 -0.60 14.74
CA VAL A 148 -7.82 -0.11 15.37
C VAL A 148 -7.46 1.15 16.14
N GLU A 149 -8.21 2.24 15.91
CA GLU A 149 -7.85 3.61 16.28
C GLU A 149 -6.54 4.08 15.62
N PRO A 150 -6.63 4.71 14.46
CA PRO A 150 -5.46 5.21 13.73
C PRO A 150 -4.56 6.08 14.61
N ASN A 151 -3.24 5.96 14.40
CA ASN A 151 -2.23 6.69 15.17
C ASN A 151 -2.14 6.31 16.67
N SER A 152 -2.80 5.25 17.11
CA SER A 152 -2.81 4.85 18.54
C SER A 152 -1.82 3.74 18.88
N GLN A 153 -0.94 3.36 17.96
CA GLN A 153 0.00 2.28 18.16
C GLN A 153 0.90 2.49 19.37
N ASP A 154 0.88 1.53 20.27
CA ASP A 154 1.80 1.43 21.39
C ASP A 154 2.78 0.27 21.14
N PHE A 155 3.93 0.56 20.59
CA PHE A 155 4.96 -0.44 20.29
C PHE A 155 5.58 -1.11 21.52
N THR A 156 5.17 -0.70 22.73
CA THR A 156 5.55 -1.36 23.98
C THR A 156 4.61 -2.50 24.36
N LYS A 157 3.45 -2.60 23.69
CA LYS A 157 2.44 -3.63 23.91
C LYS A 157 2.24 -4.47 22.64
N GLN A 158 1.73 -5.68 22.85
CA GLN A 158 1.29 -6.51 21.74
C GLN A 158 -0.06 -5.99 21.21
N ASP A 159 -0.05 -5.58 19.93
CA ASP A 159 -1.28 -5.21 19.24
C ASP A 159 -1.88 -6.44 18.52
N PRO A 160 -3.19 -6.71 18.68
CA PRO A 160 -3.86 -7.81 17.99
C PRO A 160 -3.71 -7.75 16.45
N MET A 161 -3.60 -6.55 15.87
CA MET A 161 -3.39 -6.39 14.43
C MET A 161 -2.03 -6.91 13.99
N ILE A 162 -0.96 -6.74 14.78
CA ILE A 162 0.35 -7.32 14.48
C ILE A 162 0.25 -8.84 14.40
N ALA A 163 -0.45 -9.47 15.34
CA ALA A 163 -0.64 -10.92 15.35
C ALA A 163 -1.50 -11.42 14.16
N PHE A 164 -2.49 -10.64 13.76
CA PHE A 164 -3.30 -10.90 12.57
C PHE A 164 -2.45 -10.78 11.30
N ASN A 165 -1.74 -9.67 11.14
CA ASN A 165 -0.94 -9.37 9.96
C ASN A 165 0.25 -10.31 9.80
N LEU A 166 0.85 -10.77 10.90
CA LEU A 166 1.88 -11.80 10.85
C LEU A 166 1.39 -13.07 10.14
N LYS A 167 0.14 -13.48 10.39
CA LYS A 167 -0.46 -14.64 9.70
C LYS A 167 -0.80 -14.33 8.25
N LEU A 168 -1.30 -13.12 8.01
CA LEU A 168 -1.70 -12.65 6.69
C LEU A 168 -0.51 -12.59 5.72
N TRP A 169 0.64 -12.08 6.22
CA TRP A 169 1.86 -11.87 5.46
C TRP A 169 2.90 -12.99 5.62
N ASP A 170 2.54 -14.11 6.28
CA ASP A 170 3.47 -15.19 6.62
C ASP A 170 4.33 -15.67 5.45
N GLN A 171 3.74 -15.79 4.27
CA GLN A 171 4.42 -16.26 3.06
C GLN A 171 5.52 -15.30 2.54
N TYR A 172 5.49 -14.03 2.95
CA TYR A 172 6.45 -13.01 2.50
C TYR A 172 7.63 -12.84 3.45
N PHE A 173 7.53 -13.34 4.67
CA PHE A 173 8.54 -13.20 5.71
C PHE A 173 9.42 -14.43 5.83
N ASP A 174 10.73 -14.24 6.00
CA ASP A 174 11.60 -15.30 6.52
C ASP A 174 11.45 -15.43 8.04
N ASP A 175 12.04 -16.50 8.63
CA ASP A 175 11.87 -16.79 10.05
C ASP A 175 12.41 -15.68 10.96
N GLN A 176 13.49 -14.99 10.55
CA GLN A 176 14.04 -13.87 11.29
C GLN A 176 13.08 -12.66 11.23
N ALA A 177 12.56 -12.34 10.05
CA ALA A 177 11.57 -11.28 9.87
C ALA A 177 10.31 -11.55 10.70
N LYS A 178 9.77 -12.78 10.68
CA LYS A 178 8.63 -13.19 11.51
C LYS A 178 8.88 -12.97 13.00
N ALA A 179 10.04 -13.38 13.49
CA ALA A 179 10.38 -13.24 14.91
C ALA A 179 10.49 -11.78 15.37
N VAL A 180 11.00 -10.89 14.51
CA VAL A 180 11.10 -9.45 14.79
C VAL A 180 9.75 -8.77 14.64
N TYR A 181 9.03 -9.05 13.54
CA TYR A 181 7.73 -8.48 13.27
C TYR A 181 6.70 -8.80 14.36
N ALA A 182 6.68 -10.06 14.84
CA ALA A 182 5.78 -10.49 15.93
C ALA A 182 5.90 -9.64 17.21
N LYS A 183 7.06 -9.04 17.44
CA LYS A 183 7.34 -8.24 18.64
C LYS A 183 7.13 -6.75 18.43
N HIS A 184 7.41 -6.27 17.24
CA HIS A 184 7.67 -4.85 17.01
C HIS A 184 6.90 -4.26 15.83
N GLY A 185 6.21 -5.05 15.01
CA GLY A 185 5.51 -4.59 13.81
C GLY A 185 6.42 -4.07 12.70
N TYR A 186 7.72 -4.31 12.78
CA TYR A 186 8.69 -4.02 11.71
C TYR A 186 9.64 -5.21 11.51
N TYR A 187 10.34 -5.25 10.40
CA TYR A 187 11.29 -6.32 10.11
C TYR A 187 12.40 -5.85 9.16
N SER A 188 13.41 -6.69 9.04
CA SER A 188 14.41 -6.62 7.99
C SER A 188 14.64 -8.02 7.43
N GLN A 189 14.79 -8.11 6.12
CA GLN A 189 15.16 -9.36 5.47
C GLN A 189 15.94 -9.07 4.18
N ARG A 190 16.63 -10.09 3.67
CA ARG A 190 17.33 -9.95 2.39
C ARG A 190 16.33 -9.89 1.25
N LEU A 191 16.63 -9.04 0.27
CA LEU A 191 15.87 -9.02 -0.97
C LEU A 191 16.01 -10.37 -1.68
N ARG A 192 14.88 -10.98 -2.01
CA ARG A 192 14.79 -12.17 -2.86
C ARG A 192 14.46 -11.70 -4.26
N VAL A 193 15.47 -11.67 -5.12
CA VAL A 193 15.30 -11.25 -6.51
C VAL A 193 15.66 -12.42 -7.39
N LYS A 194 14.83 -12.69 -8.37
CA LYS A 194 15.14 -13.72 -9.37
C LYS A 194 16.34 -13.25 -10.20
N ASP A 195 17.32 -14.13 -10.33
CA ASP A 195 18.42 -13.91 -11.28
C ASP A 195 17.92 -14.03 -12.74
N ALA A 196 18.84 -13.82 -13.70
CA ALA A 196 18.52 -13.93 -15.12
C ALA A 196 17.99 -15.34 -15.53
N ASN A 197 18.18 -16.36 -14.68
CA ASN A 197 17.70 -17.73 -14.89
C ASN A 197 16.40 -18.02 -14.11
N GLY A 198 15.85 -17.03 -13.40
CA GLY A 198 14.64 -17.17 -12.60
C GLY A 198 14.84 -17.83 -11.23
N THR A 199 16.08 -18.00 -10.79
CA THR A 199 16.45 -18.53 -9.46
C THR A 199 16.44 -17.42 -8.42
N LEU A 200 15.88 -17.69 -7.23
CA LEU A 200 15.86 -16.75 -6.09
C LEU A 200 17.18 -16.77 -5.35
#